data_a277a2023f094cdf194004100208badc
#
_entry.id   a277a2023f094cdf194004100208badc
#
_cell.length_a   1.000
_cell.length_b   1.000
_cell.length_c   1.000
_cell.angle_alpha   90.00
_cell.angle_beta   90.00
_cell.angle_gamma   90.00
#
_symmetry.space_group_name_H-M   'P 1'
#
loop_
_entity.id
_entity.type
_entity.pdbx_description
1 polymer ?
#
loop_
_entity_poly.entity_id
_entity_poly.type
_entity_poly.pdbx_seq_one_letter_code
_entity_poly.pdbx_strand_id
1 'polypeptide(L)'
;VNGLSDIDMLVKLNDTSLQNKTPKEVLKYFESRLRERLPNTNITVGTLAVTVKFSSGNEIQILPSIKQGSGYKIATADGSKWSNLVKPDKFTEKLTSVNKSNGNRVIPIIKILKIINENQNPNNQLKGYHIESLAIKAFKTYNGRNDYYSMLSHFCNSIKDDVLCKIVDKTGQSIHVDEYLGENNSIERKRISNCYNRINNILNSTDINQIKNLIELR
;
A
#
# COMPACT_ATOMS: atom_id res chain seq x y z
N VAL A 1 -8.85 15.30 -5.53
CA VAL A 1 -9.52 14.08 -5.07
C VAL A 1 -10.02 14.38 -3.67
N ASN A 2 -11.31 14.67 -3.52
CA ASN A 2 -12.01 14.72 -2.23
C ASN A 2 -12.33 13.27 -1.79
N GLY A 3 -11.32 12.42 -1.77
CA GLY A 3 -11.39 11.12 -1.16
C GLY A 3 -10.77 11.26 0.22
N LEU A 4 -11.54 10.99 1.24
CA LEU A 4 -11.10 10.85 2.61
C LEU A 4 -9.92 9.89 2.61
N SER A 5 -8.71 10.40 2.77
CA SER A 5 -7.56 9.56 3.00
C SER A 5 -7.65 9.09 4.44
N ASP A 6 -7.80 7.78 4.63
CA ASP A 6 -7.64 7.16 5.93
C ASP A 6 -6.27 7.52 6.49
N ILE A 7 -6.24 7.87 7.77
CA ILE A 7 -4.98 8.15 8.47
C ILE A 7 -4.54 6.86 9.13
N ASP A 8 -3.50 6.24 8.58
CA ASP A 8 -2.84 5.09 9.20
C ASP A 8 -1.86 5.57 10.27
N MET A 9 -2.12 5.21 11.52
CA MET A 9 -1.31 5.61 12.66
C MET A 9 -0.62 4.39 13.29
N LEU A 10 0.69 4.31 13.17
CA LEU A 10 1.49 3.30 13.87
C LEU A 10 1.75 3.76 15.30
N VAL A 11 1.16 3.10 16.27
CA VAL A 11 1.27 3.45 17.70
C VAL A 11 2.26 2.54 18.41
N LYS A 12 3.38 3.11 18.85
CA LYS A 12 4.38 2.40 19.65
C LYS A 12 3.85 2.13 21.06
N LEU A 13 3.83 0.86 21.44
CA LEU A 13 3.55 0.45 22.82
C LEU A 13 4.76 0.78 23.73
N ASN A 14 4.58 1.65 24.71
CA ASN A 14 5.59 1.98 25.71
C ASN A 14 5.44 1.13 26.97
N ASP A 15 4.25 0.60 27.23
CA ASP A 15 3.96 -0.24 28.38
C ASP A 15 4.38 -1.69 28.12
N THR A 16 5.30 -2.21 28.93
CA THR A 16 5.79 -3.58 28.82
C THR A 16 4.71 -4.60 29.10
N SER A 17 3.70 -4.28 29.91
CA SER A 17 2.56 -5.16 30.17
C SER A 17 1.74 -5.42 28.89
N LEU A 18 1.58 -4.40 28.04
CA LEU A 18 0.91 -4.53 26.73
C LEU A 18 1.78 -5.23 25.69
N GLN A 19 3.11 -5.07 25.75
CA GLN A 19 4.03 -5.74 24.85
C GLN A 19 4.05 -7.26 25.03
N ASN A 20 3.72 -7.74 26.22
CA ASN A 20 3.64 -9.16 26.55
C ASN A 20 2.29 -9.80 26.21
N LYS A 21 1.32 -9.00 25.76
CA LYS A 21 0.00 -9.48 25.30
C LYS A 21 0.03 -9.85 23.82
N THR A 22 -0.94 -10.68 23.43
CA THR A 22 -1.19 -10.95 22.00
C THR A 22 -1.72 -9.69 21.30
N PRO A 23 -1.53 -9.56 19.98
CA PRO A 23 -2.09 -8.44 19.22
C PRO A 23 -3.59 -8.25 19.44
N LYS A 24 -4.34 -9.36 19.48
CA LYS A 24 -5.79 -9.35 19.71
C LYS A 24 -6.18 -8.76 21.07
N GLU A 25 -5.44 -9.09 22.12
CA GLU A 25 -5.68 -8.50 23.45
C GLU A 25 -5.34 -7.01 23.48
N VAL A 26 -4.29 -6.61 22.78
CA VAL A 26 -3.90 -5.20 22.66
C VAL A 26 -4.96 -4.42 21.89
N LEU A 27 -5.46 -4.95 20.77
CA LEU A 27 -6.53 -4.29 19.99
C LEU A 27 -7.81 -4.13 20.83
N LYS A 28 -8.21 -5.14 21.61
CA LYS A 28 -9.36 -5.03 22.53
C LYS A 28 -9.12 -3.97 23.62
N TYR A 29 -7.91 -3.90 24.16
CA TYR A 29 -7.56 -2.85 25.13
C TYR A 29 -7.70 -1.46 24.51
N PHE A 30 -7.17 -1.25 23.30
CA PHE A 30 -7.33 0.02 22.58
C PHE A 30 -8.80 0.36 22.30
N GLU A 31 -9.59 -0.63 21.85
CA GLU A 31 -11.02 -0.45 21.65
C GLU A 31 -11.72 0.03 22.92
N SER A 32 -11.51 -0.65 24.05
CA SER A 32 -12.12 -0.29 25.32
C SER A 32 -11.78 1.15 25.72
N ARG A 33 -10.49 1.49 25.67
CA ARG A 33 -10.02 2.84 26.06
C ARG A 33 -10.53 3.94 25.14
N LEU A 34 -10.62 3.65 23.84
CA LEU A 34 -11.16 4.59 22.87
C LEU A 34 -12.67 4.78 23.06
N ARG A 35 -13.45 3.72 23.33
CA ARG A 35 -14.89 3.83 23.61
C ARG A 35 -15.19 4.62 24.87
N GLU A 36 -14.37 4.46 25.92
CA GLU A 36 -14.49 5.27 27.15
C GLU A 36 -14.29 6.78 26.88
N ARG A 37 -13.36 7.13 25.98
CA ARG A 37 -13.01 8.52 25.70
C ARG A 37 -13.82 9.15 24.56
N LEU A 38 -14.34 8.33 23.68
CA LEU A 38 -15.09 8.73 22.48
C LEU A 38 -16.44 7.99 22.40
N PRO A 39 -17.35 8.16 23.40
CA PRO A 39 -18.55 7.33 23.55
C PRO A 39 -19.52 7.41 22.38
N ASN A 40 -19.51 8.52 21.61
CA ASN A 40 -20.42 8.74 20.47
C ASN A 40 -19.73 8.53 19.13
N THR A 41 -18.57 7.86 19.11
CA THR A 41 -17.79 7.64 17.87
C THR A 41 -17.88 6.18 17.46
N ASN A 42 -18.01 5.94 16.16
CA ASN A 42 -18.01 4.58 15.64
C ASN A 42 -16.57 4.01 15.70
N ILE A 43 -16.39 2.96 16.49
CA ILE A 43 -15.11 2.29 16.69
C ILE A 43 -15.28 0.81 16.35
N THR A 44 -14.46 0.34 15.42
CA THR A 44 -14.45 -1.06 14.97
C THR A 44 -13.06 -1.66 15.13
N VAL A 45 -13.00 -2.96 15.42
CA VAL A 45 -11.74 -3.70 15.58
C VAL A 45 -11.56 -4.64 14.40
N GLY A 46 -10.48 -4.43 13.66
CA GLY A 46 -10.00 -5.36 12.64
C GLY A 46 -8.97 -6.34 13.20
N THR A 47 -8.33 -7.09 12.31
CA THR A 47 -7.25 -8.01 12.69
C THR A 47 -5.92 -7.29 12.98
N LEU A 48 -5.70 -6.14 12.37
CA LEU A 48 -4.43 -5.38 12.45
C LEU A 48 -4.55 -4.07 13.21
N ALA A 49 -5.72 -3.45 13.18
CA ALA A 49 -5.94 -2.09 13.66
C ALA A 49 -7.31 -1.92 14.31
N VAL A 50 -7.42 -0.87 15.12
CA VAL A 50 -8.69 -0.29 15.55
C VAL A 50 -8.99 0.91 14.65
N THR A 51 -10.16 0.91 14.04
CA THR A 51 -10.63 2.01 13.18
C THR A 51 -11.58 2.90 13.95
N VAL A 52 -11.28 4.19 13.97
CA VAL A 52 -12.11 5.25 14.54
C VAL A 52 -12.70 6.06 13.40
N LYS A 53 -14.02 6.02 13.25
CA LYS A 53 -14.74 6.74 12.20
C LYS A 53 -15.53 7.91 12.78
N PHE A 54 -15.15 9.12 12.41
CA PHE A 54 -15.78 10.35 12.87
C PHE A 54 -17.02 10.69 12.02
N SER A 55 -17.94 11.44 12.62
CA SER A 55 -19.15 11.90 11.94
C SER A 55 -18.85 12.81 10.72
N SER A 56 -17.67 13.44 10.69
CA SER A 56 -17.16 14.20 9.53
C SER A 56 -16.81 13.32 8.33
N GLY A 57 -16.85 11.98 8.49
CA GLY A 57 -16.46 11.01 7.47
C GLY A 57 -14.98 10.65 7.48
N ASN A 58 -14.15 11.31 8.31
CA ASN A 58 -12.73 10.96 8.44
C ASN A 58 -12.57 9.66 9.23
N GLU A 59 -11.64 8.81 8.78
CA GLU A 59 -11.26 7.57 9.46
C GLU A 59 -9.81 7.63 9.90
N ILE A 60 -9.53 7.10 11.11
CA ILE A 60 -8.19 6.88 11.62
C ILE A 60 -8.04 5.41 11.95
N GLN A 61 -7.05 4.76 11.35
CA GLN A 61 -6.67 3.39 11.66
C GLN A 61 -5.47 3.40 12.61
N ILE A 62 -5.63 2.81 13.78
CA ILE A 62 -4.63 2.76 14.83
C ILE A 62 -4.03 1.36 14.86
N LEU A 63 -2.77 1.24 14.41
CA LEU A 63 -2.00 0.00 14.40
C LEU A 63 -1.07 -0.04 15.61
N PRO A 64 -1.33 -0.87 16.65
CA PRO A 64 -0.38 -1.07 17.73
C PRO A 64 0.91 -1.73 17.23
N SER A 65 2.05 -1.29 17.76
CA SER A 65 3.35 -1.82 17.39
C SER A 65 4.31 -1.91 18.56
N ILE A 66 5.22 -2.88 18.49
CA ILE A 66 6.32 -3.03 19.45
C ILE A 66 7.60 -2.60 18.76
N LYS A 67 8.27 -1.56 19.27
CA LYS A 67 9.57 -1.11 18.78
C LYS A 67 10.65 -2.13 19.15
N GLN A 68 11.45 -2.55 18.17
CA GLN A 68 12.59 -3.42 18.40
C GLN A 68 13.76 -3.01 17.47
N GLY A 69 14.80 -2.46 18.04
CA GLY A 69 15.93 -1.93 17.27
C GLY A 69 15.50 -0.88 16.25
N SER A 70 15.85 -1.06 14.99
CA SER A 70 15.51 -0.16 13.88
C SER A 70 14.15 -0.47 13.22
N GLY A 71 13.32 -1.34 13.81
CA GLY A 71 12.04 -1.73 13.23
C GLY A 71 10.93 -1.84 14.25
N TYR A 72 9.79 -2.33 13.79
CA TYR A 72 8.58 -2.54 14.58
C TYR A 72 8.03 -3.94 14.32
N LYS A 73 7.42 -4.54 15.34
CA LYS A 73 6.53 -5.69 15.18
C LYS A 73 5.11 -5.19 15.15
N ILE A 74 4.31 -5.64 14.21
CA ILE A 74 2.87 -5.40 14.09
C ILE A 74 2.13 -6.73 14.14
N ALA A 75 0.82 -6.74 14.23
CA ALA A 75 0.07 -8.00 14.16
C ALA A 75 0.30 -8.72 12.82
N THR A 76 0.36 -10.05 12.84
CA THR A 76 0.31 -10.85 11.60
C THR A 76 -1.06 -10.70 10.93
N ALA A 77 -1.16 -11.04 9.63
CA ALA A 77 -2.39 -10.86 8.86
C ALA A 77 -3.61 -11.58 9.46
N ASP A 78 -3.40 -12.67 10.20
CA ASP A 78 -4.42 -13.42 10.94
C ASP A 78 -4.67 -12.85 12.36
N GLY A 79 -3.90 -11.84 12.78
CA GLY A 79 -3.99 -11.24 14.12
C GLY A 79 -3.52 -12.11 15.28
N SER A 80 -2.97 -13.30 15.02
CA SER A 80 -2.67 -14.29 16.05
C SER A 80 -1.42 -14.00 16.87
N LYS A 81 -0.41 -13.37 16.26
CA LYS A 81 0.90 -13.10 16.88
C LYS A 81 1.52 -11.83 16.33
N TRP A 82 2.57 -11.38 17.00
CA TRP A 82 3.42 -10.30 16.51
C TRP A 82 4.27 -10.78 15.33
N SER A 83 4.34 -9.97 14.29
CA SER A 83 5.10 -10.25 13.07
C SER A 83 6.61 -10.25 13.30
N ASN A 84 7.36 -10.64 12.29
CA ASN A 84 8.75 -10.24 12.14
C ASN A 84 8.86 -8.71 12.02
N LEU A 85 10.09 -8.19 12.15
CA LEU A 85 10.35 -6.75 12.09
C LEU A 85 9.93 -6.17 10.73
N VAL A 86 9.08 -5.15 10.76
CA VAL A 86 8.79 -4.26 9.63
C VAL A 86 9.55 -2.95 9.80
N LYS A 87 9.94 -2.32 8.71
CA LYS A 87 10.77 -1.09 8.71
C LYS A 87 10.14 -0.01 7.82
N PRO A 88 8.99 0.57 8.24
CA PRO A 88 8.28 1.56 7.43
C PRO A 88 9.15 2.79 7.12
N ASP A 89 9.98 3.24 8.08
CA ASP A 89 10.88 4.36 7.88
C ASP A 89 11.84 4.13 6.69
N LYS A 90 12.44 2.93 6.61
CA LYS A 90 13.33 2.57 5.48
C LYS A 90 12.61 2.51 4.14
N PHE A 91 11.35 2.09 4.14
CA PHE A 91 10.54 2.10 2.94
C PHE A 91 10.27 3.53 2.46
N THR A 92 9.86 4.39 3.39
CA THR A 92 9.63 5.82 3.14
C THR A 92 10.89 6.52 2.65
N GLU A 93 12.05 6.26 3.26
CA GLU A 93 13.34 6.78 2.82
C GLU A 93 13.65 6.38 1.37
N LYS A 94 13.47 5.11 1.02
CA LYS A 94 13.70 4.63 -0.36
C LYS A 94 12.75 5.25 -1.37
N LEU A 95 11.46 5.29 -1.06
CA LEU A 95 10.47 5.92 -1.93
C LEU A 95 10.77 7.40 -2.11
N THR A 96 11.10 8.11 -1.03
CA THR A 96 11.49 9.53 -1.06
C THR A 96 12.74 9.75 -1.91
N SER A 97 13.75 8.89 -1.77
CA SER A 97 14.98 8.97 -2.57
C SER A 97 14.67 8.81 -4.06
N VAL A 98 13.92 7.77 -4.44
CA VAL A 98 13.54 7.54 -5.84
C VAL A 98 12.65 8.67 -6.36
N ASN A 99 11.75 9.20 -5.55
CA ASN A 99 10.91 10.34 -5.93
C ASN A 99 11.76 11.60 -6.24
N LYS A 100 12.71 11.90 -5.36
CA LYS A 100 13.63 13.05 -5.55
C LYS A 100 14.48 12.91 -6.82
N SER A 101 15.06 11.72 -7.06
CA SER A 101 15.88 11.48 -8.26
C SER A 101 15.10 11.59 -9.58
N ASN A 102 13.76 11.51 -9.51
CA ASN A 102 12.86 11.64 -10.66
C ASN A 102 12.03 12.94 -10.61
N GLY A 103 12.60 14.04 -10.10
CA GLY A 103 11.98 15.36 -10.08
C GLY A 103 10.67 15.44 -9.28
N ASN A 104 10.53 14.64 -8.23
CA ASN A 104 9.36 14.55 -7.35
C ASN A 104 8.05 14.13 -8.06
N ARG A 105 8.16 13.38 -9.17
CA ARG A 105 7.00 12.95 -9.95
C ARG A 105 6.54 11.52 -9.66
N VAL A 106 7.37 10.69 -9.02
CA VAL A 106 7.03 9.28 -8.76
C VAL A 106 5.82 9.16 -7.82
N ILE A 107 5.74 9.95 -6.75
CA ILE A 107 4.60 9.92 -5.83
C ILE A 107 3.29 10.34 -6.54
N PRO A 108 3.23 11.44 -7.33
CA PRO A 108 2.07 11.73 -8.16
C PRO A 108 1.68 10.60 -9.12
N ILE A 109 2.65 9.97 -9.78
CA ILE A 109 2.41 8.81 -10.67
C ILE A 109 1.79 7.63 -9.90
N ILE A 110 2.31 7.32 -8.71
CA ILE A 110 1.72 6.28 -7.85
C ILE A 110 0.26 6.59 -7.52
N LYS A 111 -0.07 7.85 -7.21
CA LYS A 111 -1.46 8.26 -6.92
C LYS A 111 -2.36 8.08 -8.13
N ILE A 112 -1.92 8.48 -9.32
CA ILE A 112 -2.66 8.26 -10.57
C ILE A 112 -2.87 6.76 -10.80
N LEU A 113 -1.82 5.95 -10.64
CA LEU A 113 -1.94 4.51 -10.86
C LEU A 113 -2.85 3.84 -9.83
N LYS A 114 -2.88 4.30 -8.58
CA LYS A 114 -3.83 3.79 -7.58
C LYS A 114 -5.28 4.04 -8.01
N ILE A 115 -5.60 5.21 -8.57
CA ILE A 115 -6.93 5.50 -9.13
C ILE A 115 -7.24 4.54 -10.30
N ILE A 116 -6.31 4.39 -11.24
CA ILE A 116 -6.47 3.45 -12.37
C ILE A 116 -6.68 2.01 -11.87
N ASN A 117 -5.94 1.60 -10.84
CA ASN A 117 -6.05 0.28 -10.22
C ASN A 117 -7.42 0.07 -9.54
N GLU A 118 -7.94 1.06 -8.82
CA GLU A 118 -9.25 1.01 -8.18
C GLU A 118 -10.40 0.90 -9.19
N ASN A 119 -10.22 1.45 -10.39
CA ASN A 119 -11.18 1.34 -11.48
C ASN A 119 -11.17 -0.03 -12.20
N GLN A 120 -10.24 -0.92 -11.87
CA GLN A 120 -10.22 -2.27 -12.43
C GLN A 120 -11.14 -3.21 -11.64
N ASN A 121 -11.47 -4.35 -12.26
CA ASN A 121 -12.15 -5.44 -11.54
C ASN A 121 -11.33 -5.81 -10.27
N PRO A 122 -11.96 -6.04 -9.10
CA PRO A 122 -11.27 -6.35 -7.85
C PRO A 122 -10.22 -7.47 -7.95
N ASN A 123 -10.47 -8.47 -8.79
CA ASN A 123 -9.50 -9.56 -9.02
C ASN A 123 -8.26 -9.12 -9.83
N ASN A 124 -8.29 -7.94 -10.42
CA ASN A 124 -7.19 -7.36 -11.21
C ASN A 124 -6.47 -6.23 -10.46
N GLN A 125 -6.86 -5.97 -9.22
CA GLN A 125 -6.28 -4.89 -8.42
C GLN A 125 -5.04 -5.35 -7.66
N LEU A 126 -4.02 -4.50 -7.65
CA LEU A 126 -2.85 -4.62 -6.80
C LEU A 126 -3.11 -3.92 -5.46
N LYS A 127 -2.53 -4.45 -4.39
CA LYS A 127 -2.50 -3.75 -3.09
C LYS A 127 -1.60 -2.51 -3.17
N GLY A 128 -1.95 -1.46 -2.42
CA GLY A 128 -1.23 -0.17 -2.46
C GLY A 128 0.27 -0.29 -2.21
N TYR A 129 0.69 -1.05 -1.20
CA TYR A 129 2.10 -1.29 -0.87
C TYR A 129 2.84 -2.04 -1.99
N HIS A 130 2.15 -2.94 -2.71
CA HIS A 130 2.72 -3.63 -3.86
C HIS A 130 2.99 -2.65 -5.02
N ILE A 131 2.04 -1.74 -5.32
CA ILE A 131 2.20 -0.68 -6.33
C ILE A 131 3.42 0.20 -5.99
N GLU A 132 3.55 0.63 -4.73
CA GLU A 132 4.67 1.45 -4.28
C GLU A 132 6.02 0.72 -4.40
N SER A 133 6.04 -0.58 -4.08
CA SER A 133 7.24 -1.43 -4.23
C SER A 133 7.66 -1.61 -5.69
N LEU A 134 6.69 -1.76 -6.59
CA LEU A 134 6.90 -1.79 -8.04
C LEU A 134 7.42 -0.44 -8.54
N ALA A 135 6.87 0.68 -8.04
CA ALA A 135 7.34 2.02 -8.40
C ALA A 135 8.80 2.25 -8.00
N ILE A 136 9.20 1.87 -6.79
CA ILE A 136 10.60 1.94 -6.36
C ILE A 136 11.50 1.16 -7.33
N LYS A 137 11.06 -0.03 -7.80
CA LYS A 137 11.81 -0.83 -8.75
C LYS A 137 11.89 -0.15 -10.12
N ALA A 138 10.75 0.24 -10.68
CA ALA A 138 10.65 0.79 -12.03
C ALA A 138 11.40 2.13 -12.19
N PHE A 139 11.37 2.99 -11.17
CA PHE A 139 11.97 4.32 -11.26
C PHE A 139 13.38 4.43 -10.68
N LYS A 140 13.95 3.35 -10.12
CA LYS A 140 15.32 3.36 -9.58
C LYS A 140 16.37 3.72 -10.64
N THR A 141 16.19 3.26 -11.86
CA THR A 141 17.11 3.44 -12.99
C THR A 141 16.43 4.11 -14.18
N TYR A 142 15.31 4.79 -13.94
CA TYR A 142 14.59 5.48 -15.00
C TYR A 142 15.40 6.67 -15.53
N ASN A 143 15.55 6.72 -16.83
CA ASN A 143 16.27 7.77 -17.57
C ASN A 143 15.45 8.32 -18.75
N GLY A 144 14.15 8.01 -18.80
CA GLY A 144 13.25 8.50 -19.83
C GLY A 144 12.83 9.96 -19.60
N ARG A 145 11.86 10.41 -20.40
CA ARG A 145 11.31 11.76 -20.28
C ARG A 145 10.62 11.95 -18.93
N ASN A 146 10.93 13.05 -18.26
CA ASN A 146 10.40 13.37 -16.94
C ASN A 146 9.07 14.14 -17.04
N ASP A 147 8.07 13.53 -17.73
CA ASP A 147 6.69 13.99 -17.79
C ASP A 147 5.74 12.88 -17.33
N TYR A 148 4.54 13.25 -16.88
CA TYR A 148 3.58 12.32 -16.28
C TYR A 148 3.15 11.19 -17.22
N TYR A 149 2.96 11.49 -18.49
CA TYR A 149 2.53 10.52 -19.48
C TYR A 149 3.61 9.46 -19.72
N SER A 150 4.83 9.89 -20.04
CA SER A 150 5.96 8.97 -20.29
C SER A 150 6.27 8.11 -19.08
N MET A 151 6.23 8.70 -17.88
CA MET A 151 6.47 7.99 -16.63
C MET A 151 5.36 6.99 -16.31
N LEU A 152 4.09 7.35 -16.52
CA LEU A 152 2.96 6.45 -16.27
C LEU A 152 2.99 5.25 -17.24
N SER A 153 3.23 5.50 -18.53
CA SER A 153 3.38 4.46 -19.54
C SER A 153 4.55 3.52 -19.21
N HIS A 154 5.72 4.08 -18.85
CA HIS A 154 6.86 3.28 -18.39
C HIS A 154 6.48 2.39 -17.20
N PHE A 155 5.77 2.93 -16.21
CA PHE A 155 5.40 2.19 -15.01
C PHE A 155 4.43 1.06 -15.32
N CYS A 156 3.38 1.30 -16.12
CA CYS A 156 2.45 0.25 -16.56
C CYS A 156 3.15 -0.85 -17.36
N ASN A 157 4.09 -0.46 -18.23
CA ASN A 157 4.90 -1.41 -18.99
C ASN A 157 5.82 -2.25 -18.08
N SER A 158 6.39 -1.65 -17.03
CA SER A 158 7.19 -2.40 -16.03
C SER A 158 6.34 -3.37 -15.22
N ILE A 159 5.15 -2.95 -14.78
CA ILE A 159 4.26 -3.80 -13.95
C ILE A 159 3.87 -5.08 -14.68
N LYS A 160 3.52 -5.00 -15.97
CA LYS A 160 3.07 -6.18 -16.72
C LYS A 160 4.08 -7.34 -16.71
N ASP A 161 5.36 -7.01 -16.65
CA ASP A 161 6.44 -7.99 -16.60
C ASP A 161 6.86 -8.34 -15.17
N ASP A 162 7.01 -7.32 -14.33
CA ASP A 162 7.51 -7.46 -12.96
C ASP A 162 6.54 -8.23 -12.05
N VAL A 163 5.24 -8.10 -12.26
CA VAL A 163 4.22 -8.79 -11.46
C VAL A 163 4.25 -10.31 -11.63
N LEU A 164 4.82 -10.82 -12.71
CA LEU A 164 4.91 -12.26 -12.97
C LEU A 164 5.83 -12.99 -11.98
N CYS A 165 6.75 -12.27 -11.34
CA CYS A 165 7.65 -12.80 -10.32
C CYS A 165 7.37 -12.20 -8.95
N LYS A 166 7.70 -12.97 -7.90
CA LYS A 166 7.62 -12.47 -6.52
C LYS A 166 8.54 -11.26 -6.31
N ILE A 167 8.05 -10.27 -5.62
CA ILE A 167 8.78 -9.05 -5.31
C ILE A 167 9.21 -9.06 -3.85
N VAL A 168 10.52 -9.03 -3.64
CA VAL A 168 11.11 -8.91 -2.30
C VAL A 168 10.84 -7.51 -1.76
N ASP A 169 10.51 -7.43 -0.47
CA ASP A 169 10.35 -6.17 0.24
C ASP A 169 11.58 -5.28 0.08
N LYS A 170 11.35 -3.99 -0.18
CA LYS A 170 12.41 -3.02 -0.46
C LYS A 170 13.18 -2.59 0.78
N THR A 171 12.73 -2.97 1.97
CA THR A 171 13.41 -2.65 3.24
C THR A 171 14.52 -3.64 3.60
N GLY A 172 14.74 -4.66 2.77
CA GLY A 172 15.77 -5.69 2.97
C GLY A 172 15.33 -6.80 3.95
N GLN A 173 14.04 -6.94 4.16
CA GLN A 173 13.46 -8.11 4.81
C GLN A 173 13.24 -9.21 3.77
N SER A 174 13.35 -10.46 4.18
CA SER A 174 13.12 -11.63 3.31
C SER A 174 11.62 -11.93 3.09
N ILE A 175 10.78 -10.90 3.15
CA ILE A 175 9.34 -11.00 2.97
C ILE A 175 9.00 -10.55 1.55
N HIS A 176 8.08 -11.25 0.90
CA HIS A 176 7.51 -10.84 -0.36
C HIS A 176 6.26 -9.99 -0.12
N VAL A 177 6.14 -8.86 -0.83
CA VAL A 177 5.01 -7.92 -0.69
C VAL A 177 3.75 -8.41 -1.40
N ASP A 178 3.85 -9.48 -2.15
CA ASP A 178 2.88 -9.95 -3.13
C ASP A 178 2.54 -11.45 -3.00
N GLU A 179 2.72 -12.03 -1.80
CA GLU A 179 2.37 -13.43 -1.50
C GLU A 179 0.92 -13.76 -1.84
N TYR A 180 0.02 -12.76 -1.75
CA TYR A 180 -1.41 -12.91 -2.10
C TYR A 180 -1.66 -13.24 -3.58
N LEU A 181 -0.66 -13.10 -4.45
CA LEU A 181 -0.72 -13.47 -5.87
C LEU A 181 -0.16 -14.88 -6.14
N GLY A 182 0.23 -15.62 -5.09
CA GLY A 182 0.78 -16.98 -5.24
C GLY A 182 2.18 -17.01 -5.82
N GLU A 183 2.53 -18.16 -6.39
CA GLU A 183 3.86 -18.43 -6.94
C GLU A 183 4.14 -17.65 -8.23
N ASN A 184 5.41 -17.66 -8.66
CA ASN A 184 5.81 -17.04 -9.93
C ASN A 184 4.96 -17.60 -11.08
N ASN A 185 4.50 -16.72 -11.97
CA ASN A 185 3.65 -17.04 -13.10
C ASN A 185 2.29 -17.71 -12.75
N SER A 186 1.80 -17.52 -11.52
CA SER A 186 0.45 -17.96 -11.13
C SER A 186 -0.63 -17.37 -12.06
N ILE A 187 -1.84 -17.92 -11.98
CA ILE A 187 -3.00 -17.41 -12.76
C ILE A 187 -3.31 -15.97 -12.34
N GLU A 188 -3.23 -15.67 -11.05
CA GLU A 188 -3.46 -14.33 -10.51
C GLU A 188 -2.45 -13.33 -11.07
N ARG A 189 -1.16 -13.67 -11.08
CA ARG A 189 -0.10 -12.82 -11.65
C ARG A 189 -0.29 -12.57 -13.14
N LYS A 190 -0.60 -13.60 -13.93
CA LYS A 190 -0.88 -13.48 -15.36
C LYS A 190 -2.11 -12.60 -15.64
N ARG A 191 -3.14 -12.69 -14.80
CA ARG A 191 -4.34 -11.85 -14.91
C ARG A 191 -3.99 -10.38 -14.69
N ILE A 192 -3.22 -10.06 -13.65
CA ILE A 192 -2.73 -8.69 -13.39
C ILE A 192 -1.83 -8.21 -14.55
N SER A 193 -0.88 -9.03 -14.99
CA SER A 193 0.00 -8.72 -16.13
C SER A 193 -0.80 -8.34 -17.38
N ASN A 194 -1.80 -9.14 -17.73
CA ASN A 194 -2.68 -8.85 -18.88
C ASN A 194 -3.48 -7.56 -18.68
N CYS A 195 -3.95 -7.28 -17.46
CA CYS A 195 -4.65 -6.04 -17.14
C CYS A 195 -3.75 -4.83 -17.38
N TYR A 196 -2.54 -4.84 -16.84
CA TYR A 196 -1.60 -3.73 -17.01
C TYR A 196 -1.05 -3.60 -18.43
N ASN A 197 -0.93 -4.70 -19.16
CA ASN A 197 -0.63 -4.66 -20.60
C ASN A 197 -1.74 -3.93 -21.38
N ARG A 198 -3.02 -4.21 -21.08
CA ARG A 198 -4.16 -3.50 -21.68
C ARG A 198 -4.14 -2.02 -21.32
N ILE A 199 -3.89 -1.66 -20.05
CA ILE A 199 -3.78 -0.27 -19.60
C ILE A 199 -2.65 0.45 -20.36
N ASN A 200 -1.49 -0.19 -20.49
CA ASN A 200 -0.36 0.35 -21.24
C ASN A 200 -0.71 0.58 -22.73
N ASN A 201 -1.43 -0.33 -23.35
CA ASN A 201 -1.89 -0.17 -24.72
C ASN A 201 -2.87 1.01 -24.87
N ILE A 202 -3.79 1.21 -23.93
CA ILE A 202 -4.69 2.36 -23.90
C ILE A 202 -3.90 3.67 -23.74
N LEU A 203 -2.95 3.72 -22.81
CA LEU A 203 -2.08 4.89 -22.64
C LEU A 203 -1.30 5.23 -23.90
N ASN A 204 -0.83 4.23 -24.64
CA ASN A 204 -0.09 4.44 -25.89
C ASN A 204 -0.99 4.59 -27.12
N SER A 205 -2.32 4.55 -26.94
CA SER A 205 -3.27 4.85 -28.02
C SER A 205 -3.44 6.36 -28.19
N THR A 206 -3.99 6.76 -29.33
CA THR A 206 -4.38 8.16 -29.61
C THR A 206 -5.81 8.48 -29.12
N ASP A 207 -6.49 7.50 -28.52
CA ASP A 207 -7.87 7.65 -28.06
C ASP A 207 -7.93 8.29 -26.66
N ILE A 208 -8.10 9.61 -26.67
CA ILE A 208 -8.20 10.42 -25.45
C ILE A 208 -9.38 9.99 -24.55
N ASN A 209 -10.48 9.50 -25.13
CA ASN A 209 -11.65 9.09 -24.34
C ASN A 209 -11.34 7.80 -23.55
N GLN A 210 -10.64 6.84 -24.14
CA GLN A 210 -10.22 5.66 -23.43
C GLN A 210 -9.23 6.00 -22.30
N ILE A 211 -8.31 6.95 -22.53
CA ILE A 211 -7.36 7.42 -21.50
C ILE A 211 -8.11 8.10 -20.35
N LYS A 212 -9.08 8.96 -20.62
CA LYS A 212 -9.93 9.61 -19.59
C LYS A 212 -10.66 8.56 -18.75
N ASN A 213 -11.29 7.57 -19.39
CA ASN A 213 -12.03 6.51 -18.70
C ASN A 213 -11.17 5.68 -17.73
N LEU A 214 -9.82 5.66 -17.90
CA LEU A 214 -8.93 5.00 -16.94
C LEU A 214 -8.86 5.71 -15.60
N ILE A 215 -9.02 7.04 -15.57
CA ILE A 215 -8.78 7.90 -14.41
C ILE A 215 -10.07 8.54 -13.85
N GLU A 216 -11.19 8.44 -14.54
CA GLU A 216 -12.49 8.89 -14.02
C GLU A 216 -12.93 7.96 -12.89
N LEU A 217 -13.18 8.56 -11.71
CA LEU A 217 -13.75 7.84 -10.56
C LEU A 217 -15.18 7.41 -10.90
N ARG A 218 -15.42 6.11 -10.78
CA ARG A 218 -16.75 5.51 -10.93
C ARG A 218 -17.50 5.48 -9.62
#